data_c047aba4b06bf1e6a7027e131e759942
#
_entry.id   c047aba4b06bf1e6a7027e131e759942
#
_cell.length_a   1.000
_cell.length_b   1.000
_cell.length_c   1.000
_cell.angle_alpha   90.00
_cell.angle_beta   90.00
_cell.angle_gamma   90.00
#
_symmetry.space_group_name_H-M   'P 1'
#
loop_
_entity.id
_entity.type
_entity.pdbx_description
1 polymer ?
#
loop_
_entity_poly.entity_id
_entity_poly.type
_entity_poly.pdbx_seq_one_letter_code
_entity_poly.pdbx_strand_id
1 'polypeptide(L)'
;MYRDDINVIEIPLTSLCVESFTNAKQRALFKNITYVGALSVLLDMEYEIFEELISEQFASKKNLIEPNLKALNIGRDYVLNNLAYPIGLTLERMDKNDGKILISGNEAAGLGAVYGGATVCAWYPITPSTSLAEGFEKYAKKFRVDEKTGKNLYASIQAEDELSAIGMAIGANWNGARSFTATSGPGISLMSEFLGLAYFAEVPVVVFDVQRGGPSTGMPTKTQQSDILACAYASHGDTKHVMLLPEDPKECFEFSAMAFDLADRLQTPVFVVTDLDMGMNDWVVDELEWDDSRKFDRGKVLDFEALEKMEEKFGRYHDVDGDGICYRTYPGAHPSKGAYFTRGTSHDEYARYSEDGEINATNLRRLVQKFKTASELVPDPEIILSDKKNCSGVIYYGSTSAAMIVARDMLKEEGIELDLMRVKAFPFNLDVWDFIEKHDYVYVVEQNRDSQMRTLLMAEGGISAEKLRSLVWFNGQPIEANFIAKKIREREPEKI
;
A
#
# COMPACT_ATOMS: atom_id res chain seq x y z
N MET A 1 -28.96 0.46 30.37
CA MET A 1 -28.43 -0.32 29.24
C MET A 1 -29.01 0.30 27.98
N TYR A 2 -28.21 0.52 26.95
CA TYR A 2 -28.65 1.26 25.74
C TYR A 2 -29.31 0.36 24.69
N ARG A 3 -29.19 -0.97 24.86
CA ARG A 3 -29.72 -1.99 23.94
C ARG A 3 -30.22 -3.20 24.75
N ASP A 4 -31.42 -3.66 24.46
CA ASP A 4 -32.04 -4.83 25.13
C ASP A 4 -31.80 -6.13 24.34
N ASP A 5 -31.22 -6.03 23.16
CA ASP A 5 -30.92 -7.14 22.23
C ASP A 5 -29.50 -7.71 22.35
N ILE A 6 -28.71 -7.25 23.34
CA ILE A 6 -27.35 -7.73 23.62
C ILE A 6 -27.22 -8.27 25.05
N ASN A 7 -26.41 -9.31 25.21
CA ASN A 7 -25.99 -9.81 26.51
C ASN A 7 -24.64 -9.16 26.89
N VAL A 8 -24.62 -8.49 28.05
CA VAL A 8 -23.41 -7.91 28.61
C VAL A 8 -22.83 -8.83 29.67
N ILE A 9 -21.61 -9.31 29.46
CA ILE A 9 -20.87 -10.15 30.40
C ILE A 9 -19.82 -9.28 31.10
N GLU A 10 -20.05 -9.00 32.38
CA GLU A 10 -19.15 -8.13 33.15
C GLU A 10 -18.03 -8.95 33.78
N ILE A 11 -16.78 -8.56 33.48
CA ILE A 11 -15.57 -9.14 34.05
C ILE A 11 -14.70 -8.00 34.63
N PRO A 12 -14.39 -8.03 35.94
CA PRO A 12 -13.66 -6.93 36.60
C PRO A 12 -12.15 -7.02 36.37
N LEU A 13 -11.71 -6.99 35.10
CA LEU A 13 -10.31 -7.21 34.67
C LEU A 13 -9.31 -6.35 35.44
N THR A 14 -9.66 -5.09 35.71
CA THR A 14 -8.77 -4.18 36.43
C THR A 14 -8.58 -4.62 37.90
N SER A 15 -9.64 -4.96 38.59
CA SER A 15 -9.58 -5.43 40.00
C SER A 15 -8.78 -6.72 40.10
N LEU A 16 -9.04 -7.69 39.21
CA LEU A 16 -8.32 -8.97 39.17
C LEU A 16 -6.81 -8.76 38.99
N CYS A 17 -6.41 -7.84 38.10
CA CYS A 17 -5.00 -7.51 37.92
C CYS A 17 -4.39 -6.75 39.10
N VAL A 18 -5.15 -5.86 39.75
CA VAL A 18 -4.69 -5.12 40.94
C VAL A 18 -4.42 -6.05 42.12
N GLU A 19 -5.29 -7.03 42.35
CA GLU A 19 -5.17 -8.03 43.42
C GLU A 19 -4.00 -9.00 43.18
N SER A 20 -3.70 -9.31 41.92
CA SER A 20 -2.76 -10.37 41.55
C SER A 20 -1.34 -9.91 41.27
N PHE A 21 -1.15 -8.63 40.91
CA PHE A 21 0.15 -8.08 40.52
C PHE A 21 0.47 -6.81 41.28
N THR A 22 1.71 -6.72 41.81
CA THR A 22 2.19 -5.56 42.60
C THR A 22 2.62 -4.39 41.74
N ASN A 23 3.19 -4.65 40.54
CA ASN A 23 3.76 -3.63 39.67
C ASN A 23 2.67 -2.96 38.83
N ALA A 24 2.49 -1.64 38.96
CA ALA A 24 1.44 -0.88 38.25
C ALA A 24 1.56 -0.91 36.70
N LYS A 25 2.80 -0.91 36.15
CA LYS A 25 2.99 -1.03 34.70
C LYS A 25 2.59 -2.42 34.17
N GLN A 26 2.91 -3.46 34.93
CA GLN A 26 2.53 -4.82 34.58
C GLN A 26 1.01 -5.02 34.62
N ARG A 27 0.29 -4.43 35.58
CA ARG A 27 -1.17 -4.51 35.68
C ARG A 27 -1.87 -4.07 34.39
N ALA A 28 -1.40 -2.98 33.79
CA ALA A 28 -1.99 -2.46 32.55
C ALA A 28 -1.79 -3.42 31.37
N LEU A 29 -0.60 -4.03 31.26
CA LEU A 29 -0.27 -4.98 30.19
C LEU A 29 -1.02 -6.31 30.39
N PHE A 30 -0.99 -6.85 31.60
CA PHE A 30 -1.62 -8.15 31.88
C PHE A 30 -3.15 -8.14 31.83
N LYS A 31 -3.79 -6.97 31.91
CA LYS A 31 -5.24 -6.87 31.74
C LYS A 31 -5.72 -7.44 30.40
N ASN A 32 -4.96 -7.24 29.32
CA ASN A 32 -5.30 -7.80 28.01
C ASN A 32 -5.16 -9.34 27.99
N ILE A 33 -4.11 -9.87 28.62
CA ILE A 33 -3.92 -11.33 28.73
C ILE A 33 -4.99 -11.97 29.63
N THR A 34 -5.37 -11.29 30.71
CA THR A 34 -6.48 -11.73 31.58
C THR A 34 -7.81 -11.77 30.80
N TYR A 35 -8.04 -10.79 29.91
CA TYR A 35 -9.21 -10.79 29.01
C TYR A 35 -9.20 -11.99 28.06
N VAL A 36 -8.04 -12.30 27.44
CA VAL A 36 -7.87 -13.48 26.57
C VAL A 36 -8.18 -14.77 27.35
N GLY A 37 -7.69 -14.89 28.59
CA GLY A 37 -7.98 -16.03 29.45
C GLY A 37 -9.48 -16.20 29.74
N ALA A 38 -10.19 -15.11 29.95
CA ALA A 38 -11.63 -15.14 30.14
C ALA A 38 -12.36 -15.58 28.84
N LEU A 39 -11.96 -15.05 27.70
CA LEU A 39 -12.51 -15.44 26.39
C LEU A 39 -12.30 -16.92 26.09
N SER A 40 -11.15 -17.49 26.45
CA SER A 40 -10.84 -18.90 26.19
C SER A 40 -11.87 -19.86 26.77
N VAL A 41 -12.43 -19.54 27.94
CA VAL A 41 -13.47 -20.33 28.58
C VAL A 41 -14.85 -20.01 28.02
N LEU A 42 -15.17 -18.72 27.84
CA LEU A 42 -16.49 -18.31 27.31
C LEU A 42 -16.78 -18.87 25.92
N LEU A 43 -15.73 -19.06 25.10
CA LEU A 43 -15.82 -19.53 23.71
C LEU A 43 -15.33 -20.98 23.52
N ASP A 44 -15.05 -21.68 24.60
CA ASP A 44 -14.56 -23.08 24.59
C ASP A 44 -13.31 -23.27 23.69
N MET A 45 -12.32 -22.37 23.86
CA MET A 45 -11.08 -22.42 23.08
C MET A 45 -10.06 -23.34 23.73
N GLU A 46 -9.23 -24.01 22.93
CA GLU A 46 -8.15 -24.89 23.39
C GLU A 46 -7.08 -24.09 24.17
N TYR A 47 -6.93 -24.40 25.45
CA TYR A 47 -6.03 -23.66 26.36
C TYR A 47 -4.56 -23.83 25.99
N GLU A 48 -4.17 -25.00 25.55
CA GLU A 48 -2.80 -25.37 25.18
C GLU A 48 -2.21 -24.46 24.10
N ILE A 49 -3.06 -23.99 23.18
CA ILE A 49 -2.65 -23.03 22.12
C ILE A 49 -2.11 -21.72 22.74
N PHE A 50 -2.79 -21.23 23.78
CA PHE A 50 -2.35 -19.98 24.44
C PHE A 50 -1.02 -20.17 25.20
N GLU A 51 -0.80 -21.34 25.80
CA GLU A 51 0.47 -21.66 26.46
C GLU A 51 1.62 -21.72 25.47
N GLU A 52 1.42 -22.36 24.32
CA GLU A 52 2.39 -22.43 23.21
C GLU A 52 2.72 -21.05 22.69
N LEU A 53 1.71 -20.25 22.30
CA LEU A 53 1.88 -18.91 21.75
C LEU A 53 2.61 -17.97 22.74
N ILE A 54 2.26 -18.00 24.02
CA ILE A 54 2.96 -17.21 25.05
C ILE A 54 4.42 -17.66 25.16
N SER A 55 4.68 -18.98 25.12
CA SER A 55 6.03 -19.53 25.23
C SER A 55 6.88 -19.15 24.03
N GLU A 56 6.35 -19.19 22.83
CA GLU A 56 7.01 -18.78 21.59
C GLU A 56 7.27 -17.26 21.57
N GLN A 57 6.27 -16.45 21.85
CA GLN A 57 6.37 -14.99 21.84
C GLN A 57 7.44 -14.48 22.80
N PHE A 58 7.56 -15.12 23.96
CA PHE A 58 8.53 -14.73 24.99
C PHE A 58 9.76 -15.65 25.06
N ALA A 59 10.04 -16.45 24.02
CA ALA A 59 11.20 -17.37 23.99
C ALA A 59 12.54 -16.68 24.29
N SER A 60 12.73 -15.44 23.83
CA SER A 60 13.92 -14.62 24.10
C SER A 60 13.90 -13.91 25.47
N LYS A 61 12.76 -13.88 26.15
CA LYS A 61 12.53 -13.20 27.44
C LYS A 61 11.77 -14.11 28.41
N LYS A 62 12.35 -15.27 28.69
CA LYS A 62 11.72 -16.36 29.45
C LYS A 62 11.12 -15.96 30.81
N ASN A 63 11.66 -14.91 31.44
CA ASN A 63 11.12 -14.37 32.67
C ASN A 63 9.73 -13.70 32.54
N LEU A 64 9.24 -13.50 31.31
CA LEU A 64 7.89 -12.98 31.04
C LEU A 64 6.86 -14.09 30.80
N ILE A 65 7.27 -15.34 30.55
CA ILE A 65 6.35 -16.45 30.26
C ILE A 65 5.42 -16.68 31.45
N GLU A 66 5.98 -17.02 32.61
CA GLU A 66 5.22 -17.32 33.82
C GLU A 66 4.23 -16.21 34.26
N PRO A 67 4.61 -14.91 34.27
CA PRO A 67 3.66 -13.85 34.58
C PRO A 67 2.51 -13.72 33.59
N ASN A 68 2.72 -14.00 32.27
CA ASN A 68 1.67 -13.98 31.26
C ASN A 68 0.74 -15.19 31.42
N LEU A 69 1.28 -16.39 31.65
CA LEU A 69 0.46 -17.57 31.97
C LEU A 69 -0.38 -17.37 33.23
N LYS A 70 0.20 -16.75 34.27
CA LYS A 70 -0.56 -16.36 35.48
C LYS A 70 -1.70 -15.41 35.13
N ALA A 71 -1.46 -14.39 34.29
CA ALA A 71 -2.51 -13.45 33.88
C ALA A 71 -3.62 -14.16 33.08
N LEU A 72 -3.24 -15.05 32.18
CA LEU A 72 -4.19 -15.89 31.42
C LEU A 72 -5.09 -16.69 32.36
N ASN A 73 -4.48 -17.40 33.32
CA ASN A 73 -5.21 -18.22 34.30
C ASN A 73 -6.16 -17.41 35.18
N ILE A 74 -5.79 -16.20 35.61
CA ILE A 74 -6.67 -15.32 36.40
C ILE A 74 -7.98 -15.06 35.67
N GLY A 75 -7.95 -14.75 34.38
CA GLY A 75 -9.16 -14.52 33.57
C GLY A 75 -9.99 -15.79 33.40
N ARG A 76 -9.32 -16.90 33.11
CA ARG A 76 -9.91 -18.23 33.00
C ARG A 76 -10.62 -18.64 34.30
N ASP A 77 -9.92 -18.57 35.42
CA ASP A 77 -10.45 -18.98 36.73
C ASP A 77 -11.65 -18.12 37.15
N TYR A 78 -11.63 -16.82 36.83
CA TYR A 78 -12.77 -15.96 37.10
C TYR A 78 -14.04 -16.45 36.39
N VAL A 79 -13.96 -16.78 35.11
CA VAL A 79 -15.11 -17.28 34.34
C VAL A 79 -15.57 -18.63 34.88
N LEU A 80 -14.64 -19.56 35.07
CA LEU A 80 -14.95 -20.91 35.60
C LEU A 80 -15.69 -20.87 36.94
N ASN A 81 -15.38 -19.90 37.80
CA ASN A 81 -15.93 -19.83 39.14
C ASN A 81 -17.17 -18.91 39.27
N ASN A 82 -17.41 -17.99 38.33
CA ASN A 82 -18.38 -16.92 38.53
C ASN A 82 -19.42 -16.77 37.40
N LEU A 83 -19.18 -17.35 36.23
CA LEU A 83 -20.05 -17.15 35.05
C LEU A 83 -20.54 -18.45 34.46
N ALA A 84 -21.64 -18.39 33.70
CA ALA A 84 -22.07 -19.49 32.86
C ALA A 84 -21.23 -19.55 31.59
N TYR A 85 -20.77 -20.75 31.23
CA TYR A 85 -19.97 -21.00 30.03
C TYR A 85 -20.27 -22.39 29.46
N PRO A 86 -20.01 -22.63 28.13
CA PRO A 86 -19.81 -21.62 27.11
C PRO A 86 -21.06 -20.75 26.90
N ILE A 87 -20.90 -19.59 26.27
CA ILE A 87 -22.00 -18.63 26.06
C ILE A 87 -22.93 -18.99 24.88
N GLY A 88 -22.90 -20.23 24.41
CA GLY A 88 -23.65 -20.70 23.25
C GLY A 88 -22.93 -20.44 21.91
N LEU A 89 -21.69 -19.92 21.96
CA LEU A 89 -20.77 -19.79 20.86
C LEU A 89 -19.48 -20.54 21.20
N THR A 90 -18.99 -21.37 20.28
CA THR A 90 -17.76 -22.13 20.42
C THR A 90 -16.85 -21.87 19.21
N LEU A 91 -15.53 -21.96 19.41
CA LEU A 91 -14.54 -21.90 18.34
C LEU A 91 -13.99 -23.31 18.09
N GLU A 92 -14.12 -23.78 16.86
CA GLU A 92 -13.63 -25.09 16.43
C GLU A 92 -12.57 -24.93 15.35
N ARG A 93 -11.56 -25.82 15.37
CA ARG A 93 -10.58 -25.90 14.29
C ARG A 93 -11.26 -26.33 12.99
N MET A 94 -11.01 -25.61 11.92
CA MET A 94 -11.57 -25.92 10.60
C MET A 94 -10.55 -26.47 9.62
N ASP A 95 -9.24 -26.44 9.93
CA ASP A 95 -8.13 -26.86 9.07
C ASP A 95 -8.15 -26.23 7.67
N LYS A 96 -8.62 -24.95 7.58
CA LYS A 96 -8.74 -24.20 6.34
C LYS A 96 -7.61 -23.18 6.13
N ASN A 97 -6.64 -23.14 7.03
CA ASN A 97 -5.51 -22.20 7.00
C ASN A 97 -4.19 -22.85 6.54
N ASP A 98 -4.26 -24.10 6.05
CA ASP A 98 -3.10 -24.75 5.46
C ASP A 98 -2.64 -23.99 4.21
N GLY A 99 -1.34 -23.70 4.10
CA GLY A 99 -0.75 -22.88 3.04
C GLY A 99 -1.11 -21.37 3.12
N LYS A 100 -1.58 -20.90 4.29
CA LYS A 100 -1.88 -19.50 4.53
C LYS A 100 -1.03 -18.90 5.64
N ILE A 101 -0.84 -17.58 5.56
CA ILE A 101 -0.14 -16.79 6.57
C ILE A 101 -1.04 -15.68 7.08
N LEU A 102 -0.76 -15.23 8.30
CA LEU A 102 -1.36 -14.03 8.88
C LEU A 102 -0.35 -12.88 8.83
N ILE A 103 -0.65 -11.84 8.07
CA ILE A 103 0.25 -10.72 7.84
C ILE A 103 -0.53 -9.44 7.57
N SER A 104 -0.02 -8.29 8.01
CA SER A 104 -0.58 -6.98 7.65
C SER A 104 -0.04 -6.49 6.30
N GLY A 105 -0.78 -5.61 5.62
CA GLY A 105 -0.34 -5.02 4.35
C GLY A 105 0.98 -4.26 4.48
N ASN A 106 1.20 -3.54 5.58
CA ASN A 106 2.45 -2.82 5.83
C ASN A 106 3.65 -3.76 6.00
N GLU A 107 3.47 -4.86 6.73
CA GLU A 107 4.54 -5.85 6.90
C GLU A 107 4.85 -6.56 5.58
N ALA A 108 3.82 -6.92 4.82
CA ALA A 108 3.96 -7.52 3.49
C ALA A 108 4.65 -6.56 2.51
N ALA A 109 4.28 -5.27 2.51
CA ALA A 109 4.94 -4.24 1.68
C ALA A 109 6.41 -4.05 2.08
N GLY A 110 6.74 -4.04 3.37
CA GLY A 110 8.12 -3.98 3.86
C GLY A 110 8.96 -5.18 3.39
N LEU A 111 8.39 -6.40 3.43
CA LEU A 111 9.03 -7.59 2.87
C LEU A 111 9.15 -7.49 1.35
N GLY A 112 8.11 -7.03 0.65
CA GLY A 112 8.09 -6.79 -0.79
C GLY A 112 9.16 -5.78 -1.23
N ALA A 113 9.43 -4.75 -0.43
CA ALA A 113 10.52 -3.82 -0.69
C ALA A 113 11.90 -4.51 -0.61
N VAL A 114 12.12 -5.38 0.37
CA VAL A 114 13.34 -6.21 0.43
C VAL A 114 13.45 -7.11 -0.79
N TYR A 115 12.37 -7.80 -1.15
CA TYR A 115 12.29 -8.67 -2.32
C TYR A 115 12.51 -7.90 -3.62
N GLY A 116 11.98 -6.69 -3.72
CA GLY A 116 12.20 -5.75 -4.82
C GLY A 116 13.62 -5.16 -4.90
N GLY A 117 14.52 -5.54 -3.99
CA GLY A 117 15.92 -5.12 -4.02
C GLY A 117 16.17 -3.76 -3.37
N ALA A 118 15.25 -3.23 -2.57
CA ALA A 118 15.49 -2.02 -1.81
C ALA A 118 16.63 -2.21 -0.81
N THR A 119 17.51 -1.20 -0.76
CA THR A 119 18.65 -1.14 0.16
C THR A 119 18.63 0.09 1.04
N VAL A 120 17.81 1.08 0.74
CA VAL A 120 17.69 2.31 1.54
C VAL A 120 16.21 2.61 1.79
N CYS A 121 15.85 2.71 3.07
CA CYS A 121 14.60 3.27 3.55
C CYS A 121 14.89 4.56 4.30
N ALA A 122 14.47 5.70 3.78
CA ALA A 122 14.52 6.97 4.49
C ALA A 122 13.10 7.41 4.81
N TRP A 123 12.77 7.57 6.09
CA TRP A 123 11.38 7.71 6.54
C TRP A 123 11.24 8.64 7.74
N TYR A 124 10.03 9.14 7.95
CA TYR A 124 9.66 9.90 9.13
C TYR A 124 8.43 9.26 9.78
N PRO A 125 8.39 9.12 11.12
CA PRO A 125 7.32 8.41 11.81
C PRO A 125 5.96 9.09 11.61
N ILE A 126 5.03 8.37 11.00
CA ILE A 126 3.64 8.79 10.86
C ILE A 126 2.70 7.57 10.83
N THR A 127 1.63 7.61 11.61
CA THR A 127 0.57 6.58 11.52
C THR A 127 -0.21 6.77 10.21
N PRO A 128 -0.47 5.69 9.44
CA PRO A 128 -0.22 4.27 9.74
C PRO A 128 1.07 3.70 9.12
N SER A 129 1.90 4.45 8.43
CA SER A 129 3.01 3.95 7.59
C SER A 129 4.25 3.51 8.36
N THR A 130 4.42 3.88 9.64
CA THR A 130 5.61 3.55 10.43
C THR A 130 5.89 2.04 10.45
N SER A 131 4.86 1.20 10.59
CA SER A 131 5.03 -0.26 10.63
C SER A 131 5.51 -0.85 9.31
N LEU A 132 5.36 -0.16 8.16
CA LEU A 132 5.96 -0.56 6.89
C LEU A 132 7.50 -0.41 6.93
N ALA A 133 7.99 0.73 7.41
CA ALA A 133 9.43 0.96 7.57
C ALA A 133 10.05 -0.01 8.59
N GLU A 134 9.35 -0.28 9.69
CA GLU A 134 9.74 -1.28 10.69
C GLU A 134 9.75 -2.70 10.09
N GLY A 135 8.75 -3.03 9.26
CA GLY A 135 8.69 -4.29 8.51
C GLY A 135 9.88 -4.44 7.56
N PHE A 136 10.21 -3.41 6.79
CA PHE A 136 11.41 -3.41 5.96
C PHE A 136 12.68 -3.65 6.80
N GLU A 137 12.85 -2.95 7.91
CA GLU A 137 14.02 -3.13 8.77
C GLU A 137 14.10 -4.55 9.37
N LYS A 138 12.97 -5.10 9.80
CA LYS A 138 12.86 -6.48 10.30
C LYS A 138 13.41 -7.49 9.28
N TYR A 139 12.96 -7.39 8.04
CA TYR A 139 13.36 -8.32 7.00
C TYR A 139 14.74 -8.01 6.38
N ALA A 140 15.13 -6.74 6.29
CA ALA A 140 16.46 -6.37 5.84
C ALA A 140 17.56 -6.89 6.81
N LYS A 141 17.32 -6.87 8.11
CA LYS A 141 18.19 -7.51 9.12
C LYS A 141 18.37 -9.01 8.89
N LYS A 142 17.37 -9.67 8.31
CA LYS A 142 17.42 -11.12 8.02
C LYS A 142 18.07 -11.44 6.67
N PHE A 143 17.79 -10.62 5.64
CA PHE A 143 18.14 -10.97 4.26
C PHE A 143 19.22 -10.07 3.64
N ARG A 144 19.62 -8.95 4.30
CA ARG A 144 20.55 -7.95 3.76
C ARG A 144 21.74 -7.71 4.72
N VAL A 145 22.31 -8.78 5.21
CA VAL A 145 23.54 -8.76 6.01
C VAL A 145 24.60 -9.59 5.31
N ASP A 146 25.80 -9.07 5.17
CA ASP A 146 26.94 -9.80 4.64
C ASP A 146 27.37 -10.90 5.63
N GLU A 147 27.23 -12.15 5.24
CA GLU A 147 27.49 -13.30 6.11
C GLU A 147 28.96 -13.39 6.58
N LYS A 148 29.89 -12.84 5.80
CA LYS A 148 31.34 -12.93 6.12
C LYS A 148 31.78 -11.82 7.07
N THR A 149 31.24 -10.62 6.91
CA THR A 149 31.65 -9.44 7.67
C THR A 149 30.66 -9.03 8.74
N GLY A 150 29.43 -9.54 8.71
CA GLY A 150 28.34 -9.15 9.60
C GLY A 150 27.85 -7.69 9.36
N LYS A 151 28.27 -7.05 8.24
CA LYS A 151 27.88 -5.68 7.94
C LYS A 151 26.51 -5.65 7.27
N ASN A 152 25.71 -4.65 7.62
CA ASN A 152 24.44 -4.38 6.96
C ASN A 152 24.69 -3.93 5.51
N LEU A 153 23.99 -4.56 4.56
CA LEU A 153 23.93 -4.17 3.14
C LEU A 153 22.69 -3.33 2.87
N TYR A 154 22.18 -2.66 3.87
CA TYR A 154 21.04 -1.76 3.83
C TYR A 154 21.20 -0.61 4.81
N ALA A 155 20.41 0.46 4.61
CA ALA A 155 20.25 1.56 5.53
C ALA A 155 18.75 1.83 5.79
N SER A 156 18.37 1.91 7.06
CA SER A 156 17.08 2.42 7.51
C SER A 156 17.37 3.70 8.29
N ILE A 157 16.88 4.85 7.78
CA ILE A 157 17.23 6.17 8.31
C ILE A 157 15.94 6.89 8.68
N GLN A 158 15.75 7.12 9.98
CA GLN A 158 14.73 8.03 10.44
C GLN A 158 15.21 9.46 10.20
N ALA A 159 14.53 10.16 9.27
CA ALA A 159 14.83 11.55 8.95
C ALA A 159 14.25 12.52 9.97
N GLU A 160 14.59 13.80 9.85
CA GLU A 160 14.08 14.86 10.71
C GLU A 160 12.65 15.25 10.39
N ASP A 161 12.28 15.12 9.10
CA ASP A 161 10.93 15.34 8.55
C ASP A 161 10.74 14.59 7.23
N GLU A 162 9.54 14.70 6.63
CA GLU A 162 9.21 14.08 5.36
C GLU A 162 9.99 14.67 4.18
N LEU A 163 10.33 15.97 4.21
CA LEU A 163 11.14 16.61 3.17
C LEU A 163 12.55 16.00 3.15
N SER A 164 13.16 15.85 4.32
CA SER A 164 14.47 15.19 4.45
C SER A 164 14.41 13.75 3.99
N ALA A 165 13.35 13.01 4.37
CA ALA A 165 13.17 11.62 4.00
C ALA A 165 13.14 11.42 2.49
N ILE A 166 12.28 12.15 1.77
CA ILE A 166 12.18 12.03 0.31
C ILE A 166 13.47 12.50 -0.38
N GLY A 167 14.11 13.57 0.12
CA GLY A 167 15.39 14.06 -0.41
C GLY A 167 16.50 13.02 -0.30
N MET A 168 16.62 12.32 0.84
CA MET A 168 17.56 11.22 1.05
C MET A 168 17.27 10.04 0.10
N ALA A 169 16.00 9.66 -0.06
CA ALA A 169 15.60 8.58 -0.96
C ALA A 169 15.94 8.91 -2.41
N ILE A 170 15.64 10.11 -2.91
CA ILE A 170 15.99 10.56 -4.27
C ILE A 170 17.50 10.54 -4.46
N GLY A 171 18.28 11.09 -3.50
CA GLY A 171 19.74 11.11 -3.57
C GLY A 171 20.37 9.71 -3.61
N ALA A 172 19.82 8.76 -2.86
CA ALA A 172 20.26 7.37 -2.88
C ALA A 172 19.96 6.71 -4.24
N ASN A 173 18.75 6.89 -4.79
CA ASN A 173 18.38 6.38 -6.11
C ASN A 173 19.22 6.99 -7.24
N TRP A 174 19.56 8.28 -7.15
CA TRP A 174 20.42 8.93 -8.13
C TRP A 174 21.81 8.26 -8.20
N ASN A 175 22.31 7.77 -7.08
CA ASN A 175 23.56 7.00 -7.00
C ASN A 175 23.42 5.51 -7.37
N GLY A 176 22.22 5.06 -7.75
CA GLY A 176 21.97 3.69 -8.17
C GLY A 176 21.48 2.73 -7.08
N ALA A 177 21.22 3.19 -5.84
CA ALA A 177 20.49 2.39 -4.87
C ALA A 177 19.03 2.22 -5.32
N ARG A 178 18.34 1.21 -4.80
CA ARG A 178 16.88 1.18 -4.75
C ARG A 178 16.46 1.69 -3.39
N SER A 179 15.80 2.82 -3.37
CA SER A 179 15.38 3.44 -2.11
C SER A 179 13.94 3.93 -2.16
N PHE A 180 13.36 4.08 -0.98
CA PHE A 180 11.98 4.48 -0.81
C PHE A 180 11.77 5.29 0.46
N THR A 181 10.59 5.90 0.54
CA THR A 181 10.02 6.44 1.76
C THR A 181 8.60 5.93 1.98
N ALA A 182 8.15 5.88 3.23
CA ALA A 182 6.79 5.51 3.58
C ALA A 182 6.17 6.65 4.39
N THR A 183 4.96 7.05 4.01
CA THR A 183 4.25 8.18 4.61
C THR A 183 2.73 8.01 4.54
N SER A 184 2.00 9.09 4.79
CA SER A 184 0.56 9.24 4.64
C SER A 184 0.26 10.62 4.03
N GLY A 185 -0.96 10.93 3.69
CA GLY A 185 -1.38 12.16 3.02
C GLY A 185 -0.69 13.47 3.47
N PRO A 186 -0.52 13.74 4.79
CA PRO A 186 0.22 14.93 5.22
C PRO A 186 1.65 14.99 4.69
N GLY A 187 2.36 13.84 4.67
CA GLY A 187 3.72 13.77 4.14
C GLY A 187 3.76 13.91 2.62
N ILE A 188 2.77 13.36 1.88
CA ILE A 188 2.65 13.59 0.42
C ILE A 188 2.59 15.09 0.13
N SER A 189 1.80 15.85 0.90
CA SER A 189 1.74 17.31 0.75
C SER A 189 3.09 17.98 0.97
N LEU A 190 3.86 17.57 1.99
CA LEU A 190 5.18 18.11 2.30
C LEU A 190 6.24 17.73 1.26
N MET A 191 6.16 16.53 0.69
CA MET A 191 7.11 16.00 -0.29
C MET A 191 6.95 16.59 -1.70
N SER A 192 5.91 17.38 -1.96
CA SER A 192 5.49 17.81 -3.30
C SER A 192 6.62 18.41 -4.15
N GLU A 193 7.46 19.30 -3.59
CA GLU A 193 8.56 19.93 -4.34
C GLU A 193 9.62 18.90 -4.77
N PHE A 194 10.05 18.02 -3.88
CA PHE A 194 11.02 16.98 -4.21
C PHE A 194 10.46 15.94 -5.19
N LEU A 195 9.16 15.66 -5.15
CA LEU A 195 8.49 14.79 -6.14
C LEU A 195 8.53 15.42 -7.53
N GLY A 196 8.31 16.75 -7.62
CA GLY A 196 8.46 17.51 -8.86
C GLY A 196 9.90 17.48 -9.39
N LEU A 197 10.90 17.64 -8.49
CA LEU A 197 12.30 17.48 -8.84
C LEU A 197 12.58 16.07 -9.40
N ALA A 198 12.16 15.02 -8.72
CA ALA A 198 12.37 13.64 -9.17
C ALA A 198 11.70 13.36 -10.52
N TYR A 199 10.48 13.88 -10.72
CA TYR A 199 9.74 13.76 -11.97
C TYR A 199 10.48 14.43 -13.14
N PHE A 200 10.87 15.70 -13.00
CA PHE A 200 11.46 16.47 -14.08
C PHE A 200 12.94 16.14 -14.33
N ALA A 201 13.71 15.85 -13.28
CA ALA A 201 15.08 15.36 -13.38
C ALA A 201 15.18 13.86 -13.74
N GLU A 202 14.06 13.17 -13.77
CA GLU A 202 13.94 11.74 -14.08
C GLU A 202 14.79 10.85 -13.18
N VAL A 203 14.60 11.02 -11.89
CA VAL A 203 15.21 10.19 -10.84
C VAL A 203 14.15 9.26 -10.27
N PRO A 204 14.37 7.93 -10.30
CA PRO A 204 13.43 6.99 -9.72
C PRO A 204 13.31 7.18 -8.20
N VAL A 205 12.13 6.97 -7.67
CA VAL A 205 11.89 6.83 -6.23
C VAL A 205 10.56 6.11 -6.00
N VAL A 206 10.50 5.23 -5.01
CA VAL A 206 9.24 4.61 -4.59
C VAL A 206 8.73 5.33 -3.34
N VAL A 207 7.44 5.65 -3.34
CA VAL A 207 6.76 6.28 -2.21
C VAL A 207 5.56 5.41 -1.81
N PHE A 208 5.55 4.93 -0.59
CA PHE A 208 4.39 4.26 -0.03
C PHE A 208 3.51 5.30 0.65
N ASP A 209 2.30 5.44 0.16
CA ASP A 209 1.25 6.24 0.79
C ASP A 209 0.25 5.32 1.48
N VAL A 210 0.32 5.24 2.80
CA VAL A 210 -0.67 4.50 3.60
C VAL A 210 -1.71 5.52 4.08
N GLN A 211 -2.81 5.61 3.33
CA GLN A 211 -3.82 6.64 3.50
C GLN A 211 -4.56 6.54 4.85
N ARG A 212 -4.96 7.67 5.37
CA ARG A 212 -5.79 7.82 6.57
C ARG A 212 -6.80 8.95 6.41
N GLY A 213 -7.73 9.06 7.35
CA GLY A 213 -8.73 10.13 7.33
C GLY A 213 -8.12 11.52 7.38
N GLY A 214 -8.24 12.29 6.28
CA GLY A 214 -7.88 13.70 6.13
C GLY A 214 -9.09 14.62 6.26
N PRO A 215 -8.97 15.96 5.98
CA PRO A 215 -7.73 16.68 5.65
C PRO A 215 -6.87 17.04 6.87
N SER A 216 -5.65 17.55 6.62
CA SER A 216 -4.63 17.87 7.63
C SER A 216 -4.21 16.62 8.40
N THR A 217 -3.97 16.70 9.71
CA THR A 217 -3.71 15.52 10.54
C THR A 217 -4.94 14.62 10.68
N GLY A 218 -6.12 15.14 10.45
CA GLY A 218 -7.39 14.42 10.32
C GLY A 218 -7.66 13.41 11.44
N MET A 219 -7.94 12.18 11.04
CA MET A 219 -8.17 11.05 11.95
C MET A 219 -7.04 10.00 11.78
N PRO A 220 -5.95 10.09 12.56
CA PRO A 220 -4.75 9.27 12.32
C PRO A 220 -4.96 7.76 12.42
N THR A 221 -6.01 7.32 13.11
CA THR A 221 -6.34 5.91 13.35
C THR A 221 -7.59 5.45 12.62
N LYS A 222 -7.99 6.16 11.56
CA LYS A 222 -9.18 5.87 10.78
C LYS A 222 -8.83 5.79 9.29
N THR A 223 -9.44 4.80 8.60
CA THR A 223 -9.18 4.58 7.18
C THR A 223 -9.93 5.58 6.28
N GLN A 224 -9.33 5.90 5.15
CA GLN A 224 -9.92 6.67 4.06
C GLN A 224 -9.04 6.51 2.81
N GLN A 225 -9.61 6.72 1.61
CA GLN A 225 -8.89 6.68 0.32
C GLN A 225 -8.95 8.08 -0.33
N SER A 226 -8.38 9.10 0.32
CA SER A 226 -8.55 10.50 -0.08
C SER A 226 -7.29 11.19 -0.61
N ASP A 227 -6.24 10.43 -0.92
CA ASP A 227 -4.98 10.99 -1.41
C ASP A 227 -4.73 10.66 -2.90
N ILE A 228 -5.72 10.09 -3.60
CA ILE A 228 -5.61 9.64 -5.01
C ILE A 228 -5.21 10.79 -5.94
N LEU A 229 -5.91 11.92 -5.90
CA LEU A 229 -5.57 13.07 -6.74
C LEU A 229 -4.25 13.72 -6.30
N ALA A 230 -3.97 13.74 -4.99
CA ALA A 230 -2.72 14.27 -4.46
C ALA A 230 -1.51 13.46 -4.94
N CYS A 231 -1.62 12.12 -4.97
CA CYS A 231 -0.57 11.25 -5.51
C CYS A 231 -0.47 11.33 -7.04
N ALA A 232 -1.61 11.32 -7.76
CA ALA A 232 -1.64 11.35 -9.21
C ALA A 232 -0.95 12.59 -9.80
N TYR A 233 -1.12 13.76 -9.15
CA TYR A 233 -0.65 15.05 -9.61
C TYR A 233 0.25 15.76 -8.59
N ALA A 234 0.98 15.01 -7.77
CA ALA A 234 1.88 15.60 -6.77
C ALA A 234 2.87 16.58 -7.39
N SER A 235 3.14 17.69 -6.69
CA SER A 235 3.93 18.83 -7.11
C SER A 235 3.11 19.92 -7.83
N HIS A 236 3.81 20.94 -8.29
CA HIS A 236 3.25 22.03 -9.10
C HIS A 236 3.64 21.84 -10.58
N GLY A 237 2.96 22.52 -11.48
CA GLY A 237 3.16 22.39 -12.92
C GLY A 237 2.48 21.13 -13.48
N ASP A 238 2.94 20.72 -14.65
CA ASP A 238 2.34 19.60 -15.42
C ASP A 238 2.99 18.27 -15.03
N THR A 239 2.65 17.75 -13.87
CA THR A 239 3.17 16.48 -13.34
C THR A 239 2.12 15.38 -13.38
N LYS A 240 2.56 14.13 -13.60
CA LYS A 240 1.77 12.91 -13.43
C LYS A 240 2.64 11.80 -12.86
N HIS A 241 2.10 11.04 -11.93
CA HIS A 241 2.85 9.96 -11.26
C HIS A 241 2.16 8.62 -11.42
N VAL A 242 2.96 7.56 -11.50
CA VAL A 242 2.46 6.19 -11.51
C VAL A 242 2.01 5.81 -10.12
N MET A 243 0.81 5.19 -10.01
CA MET A 243 0.27 4.64 -8.77
C MET A 243 -0.04 3.16 -8.94
N LEU A 244 0.27 2.35 -7.94
CA LEU A 244 -0.16 0.97 -7.80
C LEU A 244 -1.14 0.89 -6.62
N LEU A 245 -2.25 0.19 -6.79
CA LEU A 245 -3.39 0.14 -5.89
C LEU A 245 -3.65 -1.32 -5.46
N PRO A 246 -2.86 -1.88 -4.54
CA PRO A 246 -3.03 -3.26 -4.08
C PRO A 246 -4.36 -3.42 -3.32
N GLU A 247 -4.95 -4.63 -3.34
CA GLU A 247 -6.19 -4.92 -2.64
C GLU A 247 -6.03 -5.72 -1.34
N ASP A 248 -4.90 -6.39 -1.18
CA ASP A 248 -4.60 -7.25 -0.04
C ASP A 248 -3.10 -7.27 0.30
N PRO A 249 -2.69 -7.90 1.40
CA PRO A 249 -1.27 -8.03 1.74
C PRO A 249 -0.42 -8.78 0.71
N LYS A 250 -0.99 -9.72 -0.05
CA LYS A 250 -0.26 -10.40 -1.12
C LYS A 250 0.12 -9.42 -2.23
N GLU A 251 -0.84 -8.64 -2.71
CA GLU A 251 -0.54 -7.58 -3.68
C GLU A 251 0.31 -6.46 -3.08
N CYS A 252 0.21 -6.16 -1.77
CA CYS A 252 1.15 -5.24 -1.12
C CYS A 252 2.60 -5.72 -1.26
N PHE A 253 2.86 -7.02 -1.12
CA PHE A 253 4.19 -7.61 -1.35
C PHE A 253 4.60 -7.53 -2.83
N GLU A 254 3.75 -7.99 -3.73
CA GLU A 254 4.02 -8.06 -5.17
C GLU A 254 4.20 -6.67 -5.80
N PHE A 255 3.30 -5.73 -5.49
CA PHE A 255 3.33 -4.38 -6.03
C PHE A 255 4.46 -3.54 -5.43
N SER A 256 4.88 -3.83 -4.19
CA SER A 256 6.09 -3.22 -3.64
C SER A 256 7.32 -3.60 -4.47
N ALA A 257 7.49 -4.87 -4.80
CA ALA A 257 8.61 -5.30 -5.64
C ALA A 257 8.52 -4.73 -7.07
N MET A 258 7.32 -4.72 -7.66
CA MET A 258 7.05 -4.15 -8.99
C MET A 258 7.31 -2.64 -9.04
N ALA A 259 6.98 -1.90 -7.97
CA ALA A 259 7.19 -0.45 -7.92
C ALA A 259 8.65 -0.06 -8.13
N PHE A 260 9.61 -0.82 -7.60
CA PHE A 260 11.03 -0.57 -7.82
C PHE A 260 11.46 -0.82 -9.27
N ASP A 261 10.92 -1.87 -9.89
CA ASP A 261 11.21 -2.15 -11.32
C ASP A 261 10.59 -1.06 -12.20
N LEU A 262 9.35 -0.65 -11.94
CA LEU A 262 8.70 0.45 -12.69
C LEU A 262 9.43 1.79 -12.48
N ALA A 263 9.81 2.12 -11.23
CA ALA A 263 10.52 3.35 -10.95
C ALA A 263 11.86 3.42 -11.69
N ASP A 264 12.64 2.34 -11.68
CA ASP A 264 13.91 2.24 -12.38
C ASP A 264 13.74 2.28 -13.90
N ARG A 265 12.78 1.52 -14.43
CA ARG A 265 12.51 1.43 -15.86
C ARG A 265 12.02 2.75 -16.44
N LEU A 266 11.06 3.38 -15.76
CA LEU A 266 10.46 4.65 -16.17
C LEU A 266 11.27 5.88 -15.73
N GLN A 267 12.21 5.72 -14.79
CA GLN A 267 12.99 6.81 -14.20
C GLN A 267 12.08 7.94 -13.70
N THR A 268 11.18 7.60 -12.76
CA THR A 268 10.15 8.52 -12.26
C THR A 268 9.69 8.08 -10.86
N PRO A 269 9.06 8.96 -10.07
CA PRO A 269 8.37 8.56 -8.87
C PRO A 269 7.26 7.54 -9.16
N VAL A 270 7.18 6.49 -8.34
CA VAL A 270 6.10 5.50 -8.34
C VAL A 270 5.52 5.41 -6.94
N PHE A 271 4.21 5.53 -6.83
CA PHE A 271 3.48 5.40 -5.57
C PHE A 271 2.90 3.99 -5.42
N VAL A 272 3.01 3.42 -4.24
CA VAL A 272 2.17 2.30 -3.80
C VAL A 272 1.18 2.86 -2.79
N VAL A 273 -0.09 2.88 -3.17
CA VAL A 273 -1.14 3.58 -2.44
C VAL A 273 -2.05 2.57 -1.77
N THR A 274 -1.94 2.47 -0.47
CA THR A 274 -2.77 1.63 0.40
C THR A 274 -3.60 2.50 1.33
N ASP A 275 -4.24 1.91 2.32
CA ASP A 275 -4.90 2.64 3.40
C ASP A 275 -4.70 1.95 4.75
N LEU A 276 -5.14 2.59 5.83
CA LEU A 276 -4.96 2.12 7.19
C LEU A 276 -5.59 0.73 7.41
N ASP A 277 -6.75 0.46 6.81
CA ASP A 277 -7.46 -0.80 6.98
C ASP A 277 -6.61 -1.97 6.46
N MET A 278 -6.07 -1.83 5.27
CA MET A 278 -5.17 -2.82 4.69
C MET A 278 -3.81 -2.84 5.39
N GLY A 279 -3.26 -1.66 5.67
CA GLY A 279 -1.89 -1.51 6.17
C GLY A 279 -1.67 -2.04 7.58
N MET A 280 -2.65 -1.89 8.47
CA MET A 280 -2.47 -2.16 9.91
C MET A 280 -3.27 -3.35 10.45
N ASN A 281 -4.25 -3.87 9.72
CA ASN A 281 -4.95 -5.07 10.12
C ASN A 281 -4.23 -6.33 9.64
N ASP A 282 -4.30 -7.38 10.43
CA ASP A 282 -3.81 -8.69 10.05
C ASP A 282 -4.84 -9.41 9.17
N TRP A 283 -4.36 -9.90 8.03
CA TRP A 283 -5.16 -10.63 7.05
C TRP A 283 -4.65 -12.05 6.91
N VAL A 284 -5.56 -12.98 6.70
CA VAL A 284 -5.22 -14.35 6.29
C VAL A 284 -5.12 -14.37 4.77
N VAL A 285 -3.92 -14.59 4.26
CA VAL A 285 -3.61 -14.62 2.82
C VAL A 285 -2.83 -15.88 2.47
N ASP A 286 -2.76 -16.21 1.19
CA ASP A 286 -1.89 -17.29 0.72
C ASP A 286 -0.41 -16.97 1.00
N GLU A 287 0.42 -18.00 1.14
CA GLU A 287 1.87 -17.81 1.28
C GLU A 287 2.44 -16.93 0.18
N LEU A 288 3.36 -16.03 0.55
CA LEU A 288 4.00 -15.12 -0.40
C LEU A 288 5.06 -15.87 -1.21
N GLU A 289 4.99 -15.72 -2.52
CA GLU A 289 5.95 -16.38 -3.42
C GLU A 289 7.29 -15.63 -3.44
N TRP A 290 8.36 -16.32 -3.14
CA TRP A 290 9.73 -15.79 -3.19
C TRP A 290 10.57 -16.56 -4.19
N ASP A 291 10.93 -15.92 -5.31
CA ASP A 291 11.80 -16.47 -6.34
C ASP A 291 13.21 -15.85 -6.25
N ASP A 292 14.19 -16.65 -5.82
CA ASP A 292 15.59 -16.21 -5.73
C ASP A 292 16.23 -15.94 -7.10
N SER A 293 15.62 -16.41 -8.19
CA SER A 293 16.10 -16.18 -9.55
C SER A 293 15.64 -14.84 -10.14
N ARG A 294 14.76 -14.12 -9.46
CA ARG A 294 14.22 -12.83 -9.89
C ARG A 294 15.31 -11.83 -10.21
N LYS A 295 15.26 -11.27 -11.40
CA LYS A 295 16.17 -10.22 -11.85
C LYS A 295 15.50 -8.86 -11.70
N PHE A 296 16.25 -7.91 -11.17
CA PHE A 296 15.78 -6.53 -11.06
C PHE A 296 15.83 -5.82 -12.41
N ASP A 297 14.70 -5.26 -12.84
CA ASP A 297 14.67 -4.41 -14.02
C ASP A 297 15.23 -3.02 -13.67
N ARG A 298 16.45 -2.73 -14.12
CA ARG A 298 17.11 -1.44 -13.89
C ARG A 298 16.83 -0.41 -14.99
N GLY A 299 16.01 -0.79 -15.98
CA GLY A 299 15.72 0.03 -17.15
C GLY A 299 16.94 0.30 -18.05
N LYS A 300 16.93 1.43 -18.74
CA LYS A 300 17.95 1.83 -19.71
C LYS A 300 19.19 2.41 -19.03
N VAL A 301 20.06 1.55 -18.50
CA VAL A 301 21.33 1.94 -17.85
C VAL A 301 22.51 1.57 -18.75
N LEU A 302 23.36 2.55 -19.06
CA LEU A 302 24.62 2.32 -19.78
C LEU A 302 25.71 1.96 -18.77
N ASP A 303 26.32 0.81 -18.96
CA ASP A 303 27.50 0.35 -18.25
C ASP A 303 28.81 0.87 -18.88
N PHE A 304 29.95 0.45 -18.32
CA PHE A 304 31.26 0.80 -18.80
C PHE A 304 31.48 0.41 -20.28
N GLU A 305 31.08 -0.80 -20.64
CA GLU A 305 31.31 -1.35 -21.98
C GLU A 305 30.45 -0.63 -23.04
N ALA A 306 29.19 -0.33 -22.71
CA ALA A 306 28.30 0.43 -23.57
C ALA A 306 28.80 1.85 -23.79
N LEU A 307 29.27 2.50 -22.72
CA LEU A 307 29.86 3.85 -22.81
C LEU A 307 31.18 3.86 -23.60
N GLU A 308 32.03 2.83 -23.44
CA GLU A 308 33.29 2.75 -24.19
C GLU A 308 33.07 2.65 -25.70
N LYS A 309 32.06 1.87 -26.13
CA LYS A 309 31.66 1.67 -27.53
C LYS A 309 30.90 2.86 -28.12
N MET A 310 30.41 3.77 -27.30
CA MET A 310 29.63 4.92 -27.75
C MET A 310 30.52 5.90 -28.52
N GLU A 311 30.23 6.15 -29.79
CA GLU A 311 30.90 7.11 -30.63
C GLU A 311 30.36 8.53 -30.48
N GLU A 312 29.03 8.63 -30.27
CA GLU A 312 28.34 9.89 -30.06
C GLU A 312 28.45 10.39 -28.63
N LYS A 313 28.21 11.67 -28.44
CA LYS A 313 28.16 12.25 -27.10
C LYS A 313 26.92 11.75 -26.35
N PHE A 314 27.09 11.26 -25.12
CA PHE A 314 26.00 10.87 -24.26
C PHE A 314 25.03 12.03 -24.00
N GLY A 315 23.76 11.81 -24.30
CA GLY A 315 22.66 12.71 -24.00
C GLY A 315 21.73 12.10 -22.94
N ARG A 316 21.76 12.65 -21.71
CA ARG A 316 20.95 12.13 -20.59
C ARG A 316 19.46 12.21 -20.88
N TYR A 317 19.01 13.20 -21.62
CA TYR A 317 17.60 13.44 -21.94
C TYR A 317 17.32 13.29 -23.45
N HIS A 318 18.15 12.54 -24.14
CA HIS A 318 17.96 12.19 -25.53
C HIS A 318 17.13 10.89 -25.63
N ASP A 319 15.90 10.99 -26.12
CA ASP A 319 15.00 9.87 -26.36
C ASP A 319 15.34 9.20 -27.69
N VAL A 320 16.11 8.12 -27.61
CA VAL A 320 16.61 7.41 -28.80
C VAL A 320 15.55 6.49 -29.42
N ASP A 321 14.67 5.95 -28.56
CA ASP A 321 13.74 4.89 -28.95
C ASP A 321 12.31 5.43 -29.20
N GLY A 322 12.05 6.70 -28.85
CA GLY A 322 10.73 7.35 -29.01
C GLY A 322 9.66 6.91 -28.02
N ASP A 323 10.06 6.20 -26.96
CA ASP A 323 9.16 5.75 -25.89
C ASP A 323 9.08 6.74 -24.70
N GLY A 324 9.78 7.86 -24.80
CA GLY A 324 9.85 8.89 -23.77
C GLY A 324 10.88 8.62 -22.67
N ILE A 325 11.54 7.44 -22.66
CA ILE A 325 12.48 6.99 -21.63
C ILE A 325 13.91 7.08 -22.16
N CYS A 326 14.73 7.92 -21.53
CA CYS A 326 16.10 8.13 -21.95
C CYS A 326 17.07 7.17 -21.27
N TYR A 327 18.26 6.98 -21.87
CA TYR A 327 19.33 6.24 -21.22
C TYR A 327 19.94 7.04 -20.07
N ARG A 328 20.35 6.36 -19.02
CA ARG A 328 21.03 6.94 -17.86
C ARG A 328 22.33 6.21 -17.54
N THR A 329 23.15 6.85 -16.75
CA THR A 329 24.38 6.29 -16.19
C THR A 329 24.38 6.49 -14.69
N TYR A 330 25.18 5.72 -13.97
CA TYR A 330 25.44 5.97 -12.55
C TYR A 330 26.78 6.68 -12.36
N PRO A 331 26.94 7.46 -11.27
CA PRO A 331 28.22 8.05 -10.91
C PRO A 331 29.33 6.99 -10.85
N GLY A 332 30.45 7.25 -11.53
CA GLY A 332 31.57 6.33 -11.58
C GLY A 332 31.49 5.19 -12.61
N ALA A 333 30.42 5.14 -13.42
CA ALA A 333 30.28 4.11 -14.46
C ALA A 333 31.41 4.13 -15.49
N HIS A 334 31.96 5.31 -15.79
CA HIS A 334 33.10 5.48 -16.73
C HIS A 334 33.93 6.69 -16.34
N PRO A 335 35.29 6.66 -16.54
CA PRO A 335 36.19 7.73 -16.09
C PRO A 335 36.04 9.06 -16.87
N SER A 336 35.52 9.03 -18.11
CA SER A 336 35.46 10.21 -18.99
C SER A 336 34.16 10.36 -19.79
N LYS A 337 33.32 9.33 -19.84
CA LYS A 337 32.05 9.34 -20.58
C LYS A 337 30.85 9.20 -19.64
N GLY A 338 29.68 9.59 -20.10
CA GLY A 338 28.40 9.37 -19.38
C GLY A 338 28.15 10.33 -18.21
N ALA A 339 29.04 11.27 -17.92
CA ALA A 339 28.81 12.26 -16.87
C ALA A 339 27.76 13.31 -17.30
N TYR A 340 26.87 13.68 -16.42
CA TYR A 340 25.87 14.72 -16.63
C TYR A 340 25.57 15.44 -15.33
N PHE A 341 24.93 16.59 -15.43
CA PHE A 341 24.45 17.33 -14.26
C PHE A 341 22.94 17.19 -14.15
N THR A 342 22.45 16.60 -13.04
CA THR A 342 21.02 16.49 -12.75
C THR A 342 20.43 17.86 -12.44
N ARG A 343 19.29 18.20 -13.09
CA ARG A 343 18.66 19.52 -12.95
C ARG A 343 17.16 19.41 -12.73
N GLY A 344 16.67 20.22 -11.82
CA GLY A 344 15.23 20.53 -11.71
C GLY A 344 14.82 21.71 -12.62
N THR A 345 15.80 22.44 -13.20
CA THR A 345 15.53 23.51 -14.19
C THR A 345 15.45 22.96 -15.60
N SER A 346 14.82 23.68 -16.53
CA SER A 346 14.72 23.30 -17.94
C SER A 346 16.11 23.08 -18.53
N HIS A 347 16.24 22.09 -19.43
CA HIS A 347 17.53 21.61 -19.96
C HIS A 347 17.36 21.02 -21.35
N ASP A 348 18.47 21.02 -22.10
CA ASP A 348 18.55 20.33 -23.39
C ASP A 348 18.80 18.81 -23.24
N GLU A 349 18.86 18.11 -24.33
CA GLU A 349 19.11 16.65 -24.40
C GLU A 349 20.41 16.21 -23.73
N TYR A 350 21.39 17.13 -23.62
CA TYR A 350 22.69 16.93 -22.97
C TYR A 350 22.75 17.38 -21.52
N ALA A 351 21.60 17.64 -20.89
CA ALA A 351 21.48 18.13 -19.50
C ALA A 351 22.06 19.54 -19.28
N ARG A 352 22.19 20.38 -20.33
CA ARG A 352 22.60 21.75 -20.20
C ARG A 352 21.37 22.62 -19.90
N TYR A 353 21.54 23.57 -19.01
CA TYR A 353 20.50 24.56 -18.74
C TYR A 353 20.06 25.29 -20.02
N SER A 354 18.76 25.44 -20.19
CA SER A 354 18.13 26.15 -21.29
C SER A 354 16.79 26.75 -20.87
N GLU A 355 16.55 28.01 -21.26
CA GLU A 355 15.24 28.69 -21.17
C GLU A 355 14.59 28.82 -22.55
N ASP A 356 15.06 28.10 -23.55
CA ASP A 356 14.46 28.04 -24.88
C ASP A 356 13.10 27.35 -24.81
N GLY A 357 12.05 28.03 -25.32
CA GLY A 357 10.68 27.54 -25.24
C GLY A 357 10.42 26.23 -25.99
N GLU A 358 11.10 26.00 -27.13
CA GLU A 358 10.93 24.76 -27.92
C GLU A 358 11.65 23.59 -27.26
N ILE A 359 12.79 23.81 -26.63
CA ILE A 359 13.48 22.79 -25.83
C ILE A 359 12.60 22.38 -24.67
N ASN A 360 12.03 23.34 -23.94
CA ASN A 360 11.12 23.03 -22.83
C ASN A 360 9.87 22.28 -23.30
N ALA A 361 9.23 22.73 -24.39
CA ALA A 361 8.06 22.03 -24.96
C ALA A 361 8.40 20.60 -25.40
N THR A 362 9.59 20.37 -25.94
CA THR A 362 10.07 19.03 -26.32
C THR A 362 10.20 18.12 -25.11
N ASN A 363 10.80 18.60 -24.01
CA ASN A 363 10.88 17.84 -22.76
C ASN A 363 9.49 17.48 -22.23
N LEU A 364 8.55 18.41 -22.17
CA LEU A 364 7.19 18.15 -21.69
C LEU A 364 6.45 17.14 -22.56
N ARG A 365 6.56 17.23 -23.90
CA ARG A 365 5.96 16.23 -24.81
C ARG A 365 6.56 14.84 -24.60
N ARG A 366 7.88 14.75 -24.38
CA ARG A 366 8.58 13.50 -24.10
C ARG A 366 8.11 12.88 -22.78
N LEU A 367 7.92 13.68 -21.72
CA LEU A 367 7.38 13.21 -20.44
C LEU A 367 5.93 12.70 -20.58
N VAL A 368 5.10 13.33 -21.43
CA VAL A 368 3.78 12.80 -21.79
C VAL A 368 3.88 11.45 -22.50
N GLN A 369 4.85 11.30 -23.43
CA GLN A 369 5.08 10.01 -24.10
C GLN A 369 5.52 8.94 -23.11
N LYS A 370 6.46 9.25 -22.20
CA LYS A 370 6.87 8.32 -21.13
C LYS A 370 5.68 7.84 -20.29
N PHE A 371 4.75 8.75 -19.99
CA PHE A 371 3.54 8.39 -19.22
C PHE A 371 2.57 7.50 -20.00
N LYS A 372 2.49 7.65 -21.33
CA LYS A 372 1.77 6.70 -22.19
C LYS A 372 2.44 5.33 -22.18
N THR A 373 3.77 5.28 -22.33
CA THR A 373 4.52 4.03 -22.20
C THR A 373 4.27 3.36 -20.84
N ALA A 374 4.15 4.13 -19.77
CA ALA A 374 3.85 3.60 -18.44
C ALA A 374 2.50 2.87 -18.39
N SER A 375 1.47 3.31 -19.14
CA SER A 375 0.16 2.64 -19.15
C SER A 375 0.18 1.22 -19.72
N GLU A 376 1.21 0.87 -20.48
CA GLU A 376 1.43 -0.47 -21.03
C GLU A 376 2.28 -1.37 -20.12
N LEU A 377 2.84 -0.80 -19.04
CA LEU A 377 3.76 -1.48 -18.13
C LEU A 377 3.18 -1.72 -16.74
N VAL A 378 2.16 -0.96 -16.36
CA VAL A 378 1.47 -1.14 -15.09
C VAL A 378 0.52 -2.34 -15.15
N PRO A 379 0.12 -2.92 -13.99
CA PRO A 379 -0.80 -4.05 -13.95
C PRO A 379 -2.13 -3.74 -14.63
N ASP A 380 -2.61 -4.70 -15.42
CA ASP A 380 -3.95 -4.65 -16.01
C ASP A 380 -5.03 -4.67 -14.93
N PRO A 381 -6.19 -4.01 -15.15
CA PRO A 381 -7.32 -4.11 -14.25
C PRO A 381 -7.85 -5.53 -14.21
N GLU A 382 -8.44 -5.91 -13.10
CA GLU A 382 -9.17 -7.18 -13.00
C GLU A 382 -10.62 -6.96 -13.39
N ILE A 383 -11.13 -7.78 -14.30
CA ILE A 383 -12.50 -7.68 -14.82
C ILE A 383 -13.26 -8.97 -14.53
N ILE A 384 -14.40 -8.85 -13.87
CA ILE A 384 -15.31 -9.95 -13.60
C ILE A 384 -16.64 -9.62 -14.29
N LEU A 385 -16.93 -10.34 -15.37
CA LEU A 385 -18.17 -10.13 -16.12
C LEU A 385 -19.30 -11.01 -15.61
N SER A 386 -20.50 -10.49 -15.62
CA SER A 386 -21.73 -11.22 -15.39
C SER A 386 -22.13 -12.05 -16.61
N ASP A 387 -22.87 -13.13 -16.38
CA ASP A 387 -23.49 -13.90 -17.46
C ASP A 387 -24.65 -13.15 -18.15
N LYS A 388 -25.20 -12.14 -17.52
CA LYS A 388 -26.33 -11.33 -17.99
C LYS A 388 -25.81 -10.19 -18.89
N LYS A 389 -26.42 -10.05 -20.06
CA LYS A 389 -26.11 -8.90 -20.94
C LYS A 389 -26.75 -7.61 -20.41
N ASN A 390 -26.11 -6.48 -20.68
CA ASN A 390 -26.59 -5.13 -20.33
C ASN A 390 -26.76 -4.89 -18.82
N CYS A 391 -25.88 -5.44 -17.99
CA CYS A 391 -25.80 -5.10 -16.59
C CYS A 391 -25.06 -3.77 -16.37
N SER A 392 -25.14 -3.22 -15.17
CA SER A 392 -24.41 -2.02 -14.80
C SER A 392 -22.96 -2.37 -14.46
N GLY A 393 -22.03 -1.51 -14.88
CA GLY A 393 -20.62 -1.62 -14.51
C GLY A 393 -20.33 -1.03 -13.13
N VAL A 394 -19.33 -1.57 -12.44
CA VAL A 394 -18.81 -1.04 -11.18
C VAL A 394 -17.30 -1.00 -11.23
N ILE A 395 -16.71 0.15 -10.95
CA ILE A 395 -15.27 0.34 -10.76
C ILE A 395 -14.98 0.54 -9.27
N TYR A 396 -13.95 -0.12 -8.77
CA TYR A 396 -13.47 -0.02 -7.40
C TYR A 396 -11.95 -0.28 -7.32
N TYR A 397 -11.34 -0.07 -6.16
CA TYR A 397 -9.90 -0.27 -5.95
C TYR A 397 -9.55 -0.45 -4.47
N GLY A 398 -8.35 -0.95 -4.20
CA GLY A 398 -7.76 -1.06 -2.88
C GLY A 398 -8.61 -1.87 -1.91
N SER A 399 -8.65 -1.49 -0.64
CA SER A 399 -9.38 -2.18 0.43
C SER A 399 -10.90 -2.27 0.23
N THR A 400 -11.45 -1.57 -0.77
CA THR A 400 -12.87 -1.70 -1.15
C THR A 400 -13.20 -3.07 -1.71
N SER A 401 -12.22 -3.81 -2.23
CA SER A 401 -12.37 -5.09 -2.93
C SER A 401 -13.15 -6.14 -2.14
N ALA A 402 -12.76 -6.39 -0.90
CA ALA A 402 -13.41 -7.42 -0.07
C ALA A 402 -14.91 -7.14 0.11
N ALA A 403 -15.28 -5.89 0.41
CA ALA A 403 -16.67 -5.50 0.57
C ALA A 403 -17.44 -5.53 -0.77
N MET A 404 -16.79 -5.22 -1.89
CA MET A 404 -17.43 -5.21 -3.20
C MET A 404 -17.81 -6.62 -3.67
N ILE A 405 -16.94 -7.61 -3.44
CA ILE A 405 -17.23 -9.01 -3.80
C ILE A 405 -18.45 -9.52 -3.01
N VAL A 406 -18.49 -9.27 -1.70
CA VAL A 406 -19.65 -9.65 -0.87
C VAL A 406 -20.92 -8.91 -1.32
N ALA A 407 -20.82 -7.61 -1.61
CA ALA A 407 -21.98 -6.84 -2.08
C ALA A 407 -22.51 -7.34 -3.42
N ARG A 408 -21.64 -7.74 -4.37
CA ARG A 408 -22.02 -8.40 -5.62
C ARG A 408 -22.81 -9.66 -5.37
N ASP A 409 -22.33 -10.53 -4.49
CA ASP A 409 -23.00 -11.81 -4.22
C ASP A 409 -24.38 -11.60 -3.58
N MET A 410 -24.52 -10.65 -2.65
CA MET A 410 -25.81 -10.24 -2.09
C MET A 410 -26.79 -9.73 -3.16
N LEU A 411 -26.32 -8.90 -4.08
CA LEU A 411 -27.14 -8.36 -5.16
C LEU A 411 -27.53 -9.45 -6.19
N LYS A 412 -26.62 -10.37 -6.47
CA LYS A 412 -26.86 -11.51 -7.35
C LYS A 412 -27.97 -12.42 -6.82
N GLU A 413 -28.02 -12.67 -5.52
CA GLU A 413 -29.12 -13.41 -4.85
C GLU A 413 -30.49 -12.73 -5.06
N GLU A 414 -30.50 -11.41 -5.24
CA GLU A 414 -31.69 -10.61 -5.51
C GLU A 414 -31.96 -10.43 -7.02
N GLY A 415 -31.17 -11.05 -7.89
CA GLY A 415 -31.31 -10.98 -9.35
C GLY A 415 -30.71 -9.74 -10.01
N ILE A 416 -29.96 -8.92 -9.25
CA ILE A 416 -29.21 -7.78 -9.76
C ILE A 416 -27.79 -8.22 -10.09
N GLU A 417 -27.47 -8.27 -11.37
CA GLU A 417 -26.17 -8.66 -11.90
C GLU A 417 -25.32 -7.42 -12.24
N LEU A 418 -24.02 -7.49 -11.96
CA LEU A 418 -23.07 -6.42 -12.16
C LEU A 418 -21.82 -6.92 -12.87
N ASP A 419 -21.30 -6.13 -13.79
CA ASP A 419 -19.93 -6.27 -14.28
C ASP A 419 -19.00 -5.49 -13.35
N LEU A 420 -17.93 -6.12 -12.91
CA LEU A 420 -16.98 -5.51 -11.98
C LEU A 420 -15.65 -5.26 -12.67
N MET A 421 -15.05 -4.12 -12.37
CA MET A 421 -13.66 -3.80 -12.70
C MET A 421 -12.94 -3.30 -11.46
N ARG A 422 -11.86 -3.97 -11.09
CA ARG A 422 -10.93 -3.48 -10.09
C ARG A 422 -9.76 -2.77 -10.75
N VAL A 423 -9.61 -1.49 -10.51
CA VAL A 423 -8.45 -0.72 -10.97
C VAL A 423 -7.25 -1.03 -10.08
N LYS A 424 -6.15 -1.46 -10.69
CA LYS A 424 -4.90 -1.85 -10.01
C LYS A 424 -3.84 -0.77 -10.09
N ALA A 425 -3.92 0.13 -11.07
CA ALA A 425 -2.88 1.11 -11.30
C ALA A 425 -3.37 2.36 -12.02
N PHE A 426 -2.55 3.40 -11.98
CA PHE A 426 -2.57 4.59 -12.80
C PHE A 426 -1.15 4.83 -13.35
N PRO A 427 -0.98 5.20 -14.64
CA PRO A 427 -1.99 5.56 -15.65
C PRO A 427 -2.89 4.38 -16.05
N PHE A 428 -4.12 4.71 -16.44
CA PHE A 428 -5.09 3.70 -16.87
C PHE A 428 -4.72 3.16 -18.25
N ASN A 429 -4.86 1.83 -18.43
CA ASN A 429 -4.71 1.19 -19.73
C ASN A 429 -6.01 1.22 -20.55
N LEU A 430 -5.99 0.66 -21.77
CA LEU A 430 -7.12 0.68 -22.67
C LEU A 430 -8.35 -0.06 -22.13
N ASP A 431 -8.16 -1.14 -21.37
CA ASP A 431 -9.24 -1.95 -20.84
C ASP A 431 -10.18 -1.16 -19.91
N VAL A 432 -9.63 -0.15 -19.20
CA VAL A 432 -10.44 0.74 -18.35
C VAL A 432 -11.42 1.55 -19.20
N TRP A 433 -10.95 2.08 -20.32
CA TRP A 433 -11.78 2.88 -21.23
C TRP A 433 -12.81 2.02 -21.94
N ASP A 434 -12.41 0.86 -22.42
CA ASP A 434 -13.30 -0.12 -23.06
C ASP A 434 -14.41 -0.58 -22.11
N PHE A 435 -14.07 -0.82 -20.85
CA PHE A 435 -15.08 -1.18 -19.84
C PHE A 435 -16.08 -0.05 -19.63
N ILE A 436 -15.62 1.18 -19.47
CA ILE A 436 -16.51 2.33 -19.28
C ILE A 436 -17.40 2.53 -20.51
N GLU A 437 -16.88 2.38 -21.72
CA GLU A 437 -17.62 2.59 -22.96
C GLU A 437 -18.73 1.56 -23.16
N LYS A 438 -18.49 0.30 -22.82
CA LYS A 438 -19.45 -0.82 -22.97
C LYS A 438 -20.71 -0.68 -22.12
N HIS A 439 -20.70 0.08 -21.05
CA HIS A 439 -21.82 0.26 -20.13
C HIS A 439 -22.53 1.59 -20.38
N ASP A 440 -23.85 1.64 -20.19
CA ASP A 440 -24.59 2.90 -20.24
C ASP A 440 -24.11 3.87 -19.18
N TYR A 441 -23.83 3.36 -17.99
CA TYR A 441 -23.16 4.06 -16.88
C TYR A 441 -22.41 3.07 -15.98
N VAL A 442 -21.45 3.60 -15.23
CA VAL A 442 -20.60 2.82 -14.32
C VAL A 442 -20.63 3.46 -12.93
N TYR A 443 -20.83 2.66 -11.91
CA TYR A 443 -20.63 3.09 -10.53
C TYR A 443 -19.15 3.14 -10.21
N VAL A 444 -18.69 4.17 -9.50
CA VAL A 444 -17.34 4.26 -8.94
C VAL A 444 -17.47 4.22 -7.43
N VAL A 445 -17.00 3.13 -6.81
CA VAL A 445 -17.08 2.89 -5.36
C VAL A 445 -15.75 3.24 -4.71
N GLU A 446 -15.76 4.22 -3.81
CA GLU A 446 -14.54 4.74 -3.22
C GLU A 446 -14.74 5.28 -1.80
N GLN A 447 -13.66 5.26 -1.00
CA GLN A 447 -13.71 5.64 0.41
C GLN A 447 -13.22 7.07 0.63
N ASN A 448 -13.79 8.03 -0.10
CA ASN A 448 -13.58 9.47 0.09
C ASN A 448 -14.85 10.25 -0.26
N ARG A 449 -14.96 11.52 0.21
CA ARG A 449 -16.12 12.38 0.00
C ARG A 449 -16.21 12.92 -1.45
N ASP A 450 -15.07 13.22 -2.03
CA ASP A 450 -14.98 14.08 -3.21
C ASP A 450 -14.89 13.30 -4.53
N SER A 451 -15.09 11.97 -4.49
CA SER A 451 -15.09 11.11 -5.69
C SER A 451 -13.80 11.25 -6.51
N GLN A 452 -12.66 11.06 -5.85
CA GLN A 452 -11.35 11.38 -6.43
C GLN A 452 -10.99 10.44 -7.58
N MET A 453 -11.25 9.13 -7.46
CA MET A 453 -11.02 8.17 -8.56
C MET A 453 -11.95 8.48 -9.75
N ARG A 454 -13.23 8.75 -9.49
CA ARG A 454 -14.15 9.21 -10.53
C ARG A 454 -13.64 10.46 -11.23
N THR A 455 -13.17 11.43 -10.47
CA THR A 455 -12.61 12.69 -11.01
C THR A 455 -11.38 12.41 -11.88
N LEU A 456 -10.50 11.52 -11.44
CA LEU A 456 -9.31 11.11 -12.19
C LEU A 456 -9.69 10.42 -13.52
N LEU A 457 -10.65 9.49 -13.48
CA LEU A 457 -11.19 8.82 -14.70
C LEU A 457 -11.78 9.83 -15.68
N MET A 458 -12.54 10.81 -15.19
CA MET A 458 -13.12 11.86 -16.04
C MET A 458 -12.05 12.74 -16.67
N ALA A 459 -11.05 13.15 -15.90
CA ALA A 459 -9.98 14.04 -16.37
C ALA A 459 -9.07 13.37 -17.40
N GLU A 460 -8.70 12.11 -17.16
CA GLU A 460 -7.77 11.39 -18.05
C GLU A 460 -8.45 10.82 -19.30
N GLY A 461 -9.70 10.36 -19.19
CA GLY A 461 -10.44 9.75 -20.30
C GLY A 461 -11.36 10.71 -21.04
N GLY A 462 -11.52 11.97 -20.59
CA GLY A 462 -12.53 12.88 -21.16
C GLY A 462 -13.97 12.38 -20.98
N ILE A 463 -14.21 11.54 -19.96
CA ILE A 463 -15.50 10.89 -19.73
C ILE A 463 -16.50 11.88 -19.15
N SER A 464 -17.75 11.88 -19.67
CA SER A 464 -18.80 12.74 -19.15
C SER A 464 -19.22 12.37 -17.73
N ALA A 465 -19.62 13.37 -16.94
CA ALA A 465 -20.06 13.16 -15.55
C ALA A 465 -21.29 12.24 -15.43
N GLU A 466 -22.12 12.16 -16.48
CA GLU A 466 -23.33 11.33 -16.51
C GLU A 466 -23.01 9.85 -16.63
N LYS A 467 -21.86 9.53 -17.24
CA LYS A 467 -21.39 8.15 -17.47
C LYS A 467 -20.90 7.49 -16.17
N LEU A 468 -20.36 8.26 -15.24
CA LEU A 468 -19.77 7.78 -13.98
C LEU A 468 -20.60 8.23 -12.78
N ARG A 469 -21.09 7.27 -11.98
CA ARG A 469 -21.95 7.51 -10.80
C ARG A 469 -21.18 7.21 -9.51
N SER A 470 -21.02 8.20 -8.65
CA SER A 470 -20.28 8.03 -7.36
C SER A 470 -21.07 7.21 -6.36
N LEU A 471 -20.38 6.28 -5.70
CA LEU A 471 -20.75 5.64 -4.46
C LEU A 471 -19.65 5.89 -3.44
N VAL A 472 -19.86 6.81 -2.50
CA VAL A 472 -18.82 7.30 -1.60
C VAL A 472 -19.10 6.93 -0.14
N TRP A 473 -18.04 6.53 0.55
CA TRP A 473 -18.01 6.22 1.97
C TRP A 473 -16.87 6.98 2.64
N PHE A 474 -17.13 7.71 3.72
CA PHE A 474 -16.12 8.61 4.30
C PHE A 474 -16.31 8.86 5.81
N ASN A 475 -16.74 7.85 6.55
CA ASN A 475 -16.95 7.97 7.99
C ASN A 475 -15.74 7.53 8.83
N GLY A 476 -14.62 7.19 8.18
CA GLY A 476 -13.40 6.72 8.84
C GLY A 476 -13.41 5.25 9.26
N GLN A 477 -14.41 4.48 8.83
CA GLN A 477 -14.46 3.03 8.99
C GLN A 477 -14.31 2.37 7.62
N PRO A 478 -13.85 1.11 7.55
CA PRO A 478 -13.90 0.32 6.32
C PRO A 478 -15.29 0.31 5.71
N ILE A 479 -15.36 0.33 4.38
CA ILE A 479 -16.64 0.32 3.68
C ILE A 479 -17.36 -1.02 3.88
N GLU A 480 -18.68 -0.96 4.06
CA GLU A 480 -19.51 -2.13 4.33
C GLU A 480 -20.19 -2.66 3.06
N ALA A 481 -20.17 -3.98 2.86
CA ALA A 481 -20.87 -4.63 1.76
C ALA A 481 -22.38 -4.29 1.74
N ASN A 482 -23.03 -4.27 2.92
CA ASN A 482 -24.43 -3.87 3.06
C ASN A 482 -24.70 -2.45 2.55
N PHE A 483 -23.78 -1.51 2.78
CA PHE A 483 -23.90 -0.15 2.28
C PHE A 483 -23.84 -0.12 0.76
N ILE A 484 -22.86 -0.80 0.16
CA ILE A 484 -22.70 -0.87 -1.30
C ILE A 484 -23.96 -1.48 -1.93
N ALA A 485 -24.37 -2.66 -1.45
CA ALA A 485 -25.55 -3.37 -1.97
C ALA A 485 -26.82 -2.51 -1.86
N LYS A 486 -27.05 -1.88 -0.71
CA LYS A 486 -28.18 -0.97 -0.49
C LYS A 486 -28.16 0.19 -1.49
N LYS A 487 -27.01 0.83 -1.70
CA LYS A 487 -26.90 2.00 -2.58
C LYS A 487 -27.09 1.67 -4.06
N ILE A 488 -26.64 0.51 -4.50
CA ILE A 488 -26.87 0.04 -5.86
C ILE A 488 -28.35 -0.32 -6.02
N ARG A 489 -28.94 -1.07 -5.11
CA ARG A 489 -30.36 -1.44 -5.11
C ARG A 489 -31.30 -0.22 -5.18
N GLU A 490 -31.02 0.83 -4.42
CA GLU A 490 -31.78 2.08 -4.43
C GLU A 490 -31.77 2.77 -5.83
N ARG A 491 -30.76 2.49 -6.65
CA ARG A 491 -30.54 3.13 -7.96
C ARG A 491 -30.90 2.26 -9.18
N GLU A 492 -31.15 0.96 -8.96
CA GLU A 492 -31.53 -0.02 -9.96
C GLU A 492 -33.00 -0.54 -9.81
N PRO A 493 -33.98 0.26 -9.32
CA PRO A 493 -35.30 -0.27 -8.95
C PRO A 493 -36.14 -0.76 -10.13
N GLU A 494 -35.76 -0.43 -11.37
CA GLU A 494 -36.56 -0.74 -12.57
C GLU A 494 -36.07 -1.98 -13.35
N LYS A 495 -35.00 -2.63 -12.89
CA LYS A 495 -34.40 -3.79 -13.60
C LYS A 495 -34.72 -5.15 -12.94
N ILE A 496 -35.55 -5.16 -11.87
CA ILE A 496 -36.00 -6.37 -11.15
C ILE A 496 -37.24 -6.95 -11.76
#